data_b4494e343f0cd49b5d542c5275b99e86
#
_entry.id   b4494e343f0cd49b5d542c5275b99e86
#
_cell.length_a   1.000
_cell.length_b   1.000
_cell.length_c   1.000
_cell.angle_alpha   90.00
_cell.angle_beta   90.00
_cell.angle_gamma   90.00
#
_symmetry.space_group_name_H-M   'P 1'
#
loop_
_entity.id
_entity.type
_entity.pdbx_description
1 polymer ?
#
loop_
_entity_poly.entity_id
_entity_poly.type
_entity_poly.pdbx_seq_one_letter_code
_entity_poly.pdbx_strand_id
1 'polypeptide(L)'
;MTQKIARGIANIVYDKANEIVLGNLDAQRDWGHAKDYCRAMHLLMQHSPDDYVIASGEMHTVREFCDVAFKHVDLDYRDFVKVSKEFFRPTEVNALCGDATKAHNIGWKPEIKFNDMVAEMVDYAMWEAKP
;
A
#
# COMPACT_ATOMS: atom_id res chain seq x y z
N MET A 1 7.24 1.79 2.39
CA MET A 1 6.32 2.93 2.54
C MET A 1 5.09 2.53 3.32
N THR A 2 4.26 1.64 2.83
CA THR A 2 3.00 1.20 3.44
C THR A 2 3.14 0.74 4.89
N GLN A 3 4.06 -0.17 5.21
CA GLN A 3 4.32 -0.60 6.59
C GLN A 3 4.80 0.54 7.50
N LYS A 4 5.58 1.51 6.99
CA LYS A 4 6.00 2.67 7.78
C LYS A 4 4.79 3.50 8.22
N ILE A 5 3.80 3.66 7.35
CA ILE A 5 2.57 4.40 7.66
C ILE A 5 1.74 3.61 8.67
N ALA A 6 1.45 2.32 8.41
CA ALA A 6 0.63 1.50 9.31
C ALA A 6 1.22 1.40 10.73
N ARG A 7 2.53 1.10 10.85
CA ARG A 7 3.22 1.07 12.15
C ARG A 7 3.32 2.44 12.80
N GLY A 8 3.50 3.50 12.02
CA GLY A 8 3.50 4.87 12.53
C GLY A 8 2.15 5.24 13.13
N ILE A 9 1.04 4.88 12.49
CA ILE A 9 -0.31 5.08 13.01
C ILE A 9 -0.50 4.32 14.33
N ALA A 10 -0.12 3.05 14.38
CA ALA A 10 -0.21 2.27 15.61
C ALA A 10 0.59 2.89 16.77
N ASN A 11 1.80 3.42 16.48
CA ASN A 11 2.59 4.11 17.48
C ASN A 11 1.95 5.42 17.94
N ILE A 12 1.27 6.15 17.05
CA ILE A 12 0.53 7.37 17.42
C ILE A 12 -0.66 7.03 18.30
N VAL A 13 -1.47 6.04 17.91
CA VAL A 13 -2.66 5.63 18.69
C VAL A 13 -2.28 5.14 20.09
N TYR A 14 -1.11 4.52 20.26
CA TYR A 14 -0.62 4.06 21.57
C TYR A 14 0.35 5.03 22.26
N ASP A 15 0.33 6.32 21.89
CA ASP A 15 1.14 7.39 22.49
C ASP A 15 2.66 7.13 22.49
N LYS A 16 3.15 6.30 21.53
CA LYS A 16 4.58 5.99 21.35
C LYS A 16 5.28 6.94 20.37
N ALA A 17 4.53 7.70 19.59
CA ALA A 17 5.02 8.68 18.62
C ALA A 17 3.98 9.79 18.41
N ASN A 18 4.45 10.98 17.98
CA ASN A 18 3.58 12.13 17.75
C ASN A 18 3.47 12.49 16.26
N GLU A 19 4.31 11.89 15.40
CA GLU A 19 4.31 12.21 13.96
C GLU A 19 4.91 11.07 13.13
N ILE A 20 4.62 11.11 11.84
CA ILE A 20 5.25 10.27 10.81
C ILE A 20 5.89 11.20 9.78
N VAL A 21 7.20 11.08 9.56
CA VAL A 21 7.89 11.85 8.53
C VAL A 21 7.99 11.04 7.25
N LEU A 22 7.44 11.58 6.15
CA LEU A 22 7.39 10.96 4.83
C LEU A 22 8.09 11.84 3.79
N GLY A 23 8.29 11.28 2.58
CA GLY A 23 8.76 12.01 1.41
C GLY A 23 7.61 12.55 0.56
N ASN A 24 7.70 12.34 -0.76
CA ASN A 24 6.70 12.80 -1.71
C ASN A 24 5.35 12.09 -1.52
N LEU A 25 4.34 12.84 -1.07
CA LEU A 25 2.98 12.32 -0.86
C LEU A 25 2.19 12.18 -2.16
N ASP A 26 2.62 12.82 -3.23
CA ASP A 26 1.91 12.84 -4.51
C ASP A 26 2.42 11.76 -5.49
N ALA A 27 3.46 11.01 -5.10
CA ALA A 27 3.92 9.85 -5.85
C ALA A 27 2.83 8.79 -5.90
N GLN A 28 2.57 8.29 -7.12
CA GLN A 28 1.53 7.30 -7.40
C GLN A 28 2.14 5.91 -7.56
N ARG A 29 1.49 4.91 -7.00
CA ARG A 29 1.89 3.50 -7.10
C ARG A 29 0.66 2.61 -7.27
N ASP A 30 0.88 1.52 -7.97
CA ASP A 30 -0.04 0.39 -8.01
C ASP A 30 0.27 -0.52 -6.83
N TRP A 31 -0.61 -0.53 -5.84
CA TRP A 31 -0.50 -1.41 -4.68
C TRP A 31 -1.54 -2.52 -4.75
N GLY A 32 -1.06 -3.76 -4.69
CA GLY A 32 -1.91 -4.93 -4.61
C GLY A 32 -1.66 -5.72 -3.34
N HIS A 33 -2.64 -6.52 -2.95
CA HIS A 33 -2.59 -7.33 -1.75
C HIS A 33 -1.78 -8.62 -1.97
N ALA A 34 -0.97 -9.00 -1.00
CA ALA A 34 -0.11 -10.18 -1.09
C ALA A 34 -0.89 -11.49 -1.35
N LYS A 35 -2.08 -11.65 -0.78
CA LYS A 35 -2.95 -12.83 -1.04
C LYS A 35 -3.32 -12.94 -2.51
N ASP A 36 -3.61 -11.82 -3.19
CA ASP A 36 -3.91 -11.80 -4.62
C ASP A 36 -2.71 -12.21 -5.45
N TYR A 37 -1.52 -11.75 -5.06
CA TYR A 37 -0.28 -12.10 -5.73
C TYR A 37 0.10 -13.58 -5.52
N CYS A 38 -0.13 -14.14 -4.33
CA CYS A 38 0.05 -15.57 -4.08
C CYS A 38 -0.90 -16.42 -4.93
N ARG A 39 -2.15 -15.99 -5.12
CA ARG A 39 -3.10 -16.66 -6.02
C ARG A 39 -2.64 -16.59 -7.48
N ALA A 40 -2.08 -15.43 -7.90
CA ALA A 40 -1.47 -15.32 -9.22
C ALA A 40 -0.34 -16.32 -9.40
N MET A 41 0.60 -16.40 -8.47
CA MET A 41 1.72 -17.35 -8.51
C MET A 41 1.23 -18.80 -8.64
N HIS A 42 0.23 -19.19 -7.84
CA HIS A 42 -0.35 -20.52 -7.91
C HIS A 42 -0.99 -20.82 -9.26
N LEU A 43 -1.72 -19.86 -9.82
CA LEU A 43 -2.35 -19.99 -11.15
C LEU A 43 -1.28 -20.11 -12.25
N LEU A 44 -0.25 -19.28 -12.22
CA LEU A 44 0.83 -19.28 -13.21
C LEU A 44 1.56 -20.61 -13.29
N MET A 45 1.74 -21.29 -12.14
CA MET A 45 2.38 -22.62 -12.11
C MET A 45 1.58 -23.69 -12.86
N GLN A 46 0.32 -23.44 -13.20
CA GLN A 46 -0.55 -24.37 -13.93
C GLN A 46 -0.61 -24.07 -15.44
N HIS A 47 0.05 -22.99 -15.87
CA HIS A 47 0.12 -22.56 -17.26
C HIS A 47 1.50 -22.80 -17.86
N SER A 48 1.60 -22.70 -19.18
CA SER A 48 2.89 -22.74 -19.88
C SER A 48 3.79 -21.61 -19.39
N PRO A 49 5.12 -21.86 -19.21
CA PRO A 49 6.05 -20.85 -18.77
C PRO A 49 6.05 -19.62 -19.68
N ASP A 50 5.87 -18.45 -19.09
CA ASP A 50 5.87 -17.16 -19.77
C ASP A 50 6.05 -16.02 -18.75
N ASP A 51 6.26 -14.79 -19.23
CA ASP A 51 6.38 -13.60 -18.41
C ASP A 51 5.01 -12.92 -18.21
N TYR A 52 4.64 -12.66 -16.96
CA TYR A 52 3.38 -12.03 -16.58
C TYR A 52 3.61 -10.83 -15.65
N VAL A 53 2.94 -9.73 -15.93
CA VAL A 53 2.81 -8.63 -14.99
C VAL A 53 1.61 -8.93 -14.08
N ILE A 54 1.84 -8.90 -12.77
CA ILE A 54 0.81 -9.04 -11.75
C ILE A 54 0.69 -7.70 -11.03
N ALA A 55 -0.42 -7.02 -11.23
CA ALA A 55 -0.68 -5.68 -10.73
C ALA A 55 -2.17 -5.45 -10.53
N SER A 56 -2.55 -4.48 -9.70
CA SER A 56 -3.96 -4.15 -9.50
C SER A 56 -4.56 -3.41 -10.69
N GLY A 57 -3.73 -2.68 -11.44
CA GLY A 57 -4.16 -1.78 -12.52
C GLY A 57 -4.72 -0.46 -12.03
N GLU A 58 -4.70 -0.22 -10.71
CA GLU A 58 -5.17 1.01 -10.08
C GLU A 58 -4.01 1.73 -9.38
N MET A 59 -3.90 3.04 -9.62
CA MET A 59 -2.88 3.87 -8.99
C MET A 59 -3.48 4.68 -7.86
N HIS A 60 -2.78 4.71 -6.74
CA HIS A 60 -3.10 5.57 -5.60
C HIS A 60 -1.88 6.39 -5.19
N THR A 61 -2.12 7.59 -4.68
CA THR A 61 -1.05 8.43 -4.11
C THR A 61 -0.71 7.98 -2.70
N VAL A 62 0.51 8.31 -2.24
CA VAL A 62 0.89 8.13 -0.83
C VAL A 62 -0.06 8.92 0.08
N ARG A 63 -0.54 10.07 -0.38
CA ARG A 63 -1.54 10.90 0.31
C ARG A 63 -2.85 10.16 0.52
N GLU A 64 -3.40 9.54 -0.53
CA GLU A 64 -4.61 8.71 -0.42
C GLU A 64 -4.42 7.55 0.53
N PHE A 65 -3.26 6.90 0.50
CA PHE A 65 -2.95 5.84 1.45
C PHE A 65 -2.99 6.36 2.90
N CYS A 66 -2.37 7.52 3.18
CA CYS A 66 -2.44 8.15 4.50
C CYS A 66 -3.87 8.48 4.88
N ASP A 67 -4.65 9.08 3.97
CA ASP A 67 -6.04 9.48 4.23
C ASP A 67 -6.90 8.27 4.64
N VAL A 68 -6.86 7.19 3.86
CA VAL A 68 -7.60 5.96 4.16
C VAL A 68 -7.12 5.33 5.48
N ALA A 69 -5.80 5.24 5.68
CA ALA A 69 -5.21 4.57 6.83
C ALA A 69 -5.51 5.31 8.15
N PHE A 70 -5.41 6.64 8.17
CA PHE A 70 -5.72 7.44 9.36
C PHE A 70 -7.21 7.50 9.66
N LYS A 71 -8.07 7.61 8.63
CA LYS A 71 -9.53 7.54 8.81
C LYS A 71 -10.00 6.23 9.41
N HIS A 72 -9.31 5.13 9.14
CA HIS A 72 -9.63 3.81 9.71
C HIS A 72 -9.53 3.77 11.24
N VAL A 73 -8.74 4.67 11.84
CA VAL A 73 -8.58 4.83 13.30
C VAL A 73 -9.14 6.16 13.82
N ASP A 74 -10.05 6.78 13.07
CA ASP A 74 -10.72 8.04 13.40
C ASP A 74 -9.78 9.24 13.63
N LEU A 75 -8.64 9.27 12.91
CA LEU A 75 -7.65 10.35 12.92
C LEU A 75 -7.56 11.05 11.56
N ASP A 76 -7.03 12.29 11.57
CA ASP A 76 -6.70 13.04 10.35
C ASP A 76 -5.19 13.01 10.11
N TYR A 77 -4.75 12.48 8.96
CA TYR A 77 -3.32 12.38 8.63
C TYR A 77 -2.61 13.72 8.61
N ARG A 78 -3.32 14.83 8.36
CA ARG A 78 -2.75 16.20 8.29
C ARG A 78 -2.19 16.66 9.61
N ASP A 79 -2.68 16.14 10.71
CA ASP A 79 -2.21 16.49 12.05
C ASP A 79 -0.89 15.78 12.40
N PHE A 80 -0.63 14.62 11.80
CA PHE A 80 0.47 13.73 12.19
C PHE A 80 1.53 13.52 11.11
N VAL A 81 1.21 13.73 9.82
CA VAL A 81 2.16 13.47 8.72
C VAL A 81 2.93 14.74 8.40
N LYS A 82 4.26 14.66 8.50
CA LYS A 82 5.21 15.70 8.08
C LYS A 82 5.94 15.26 6.81
N VAL A 83 6.19 16.22 5.92
CA VAL A 83 6.95 15.99 4.69
C VAL A 83 8.38 16.49 4.86
N SER A 84 9.38 15.64 4.61
CA SER A 84 10.78 16.03 4.58
C SER A 84 11.40 15.78 3.20
N LYS A 85 12.15 16.78 2.72
CA LYS A 85 12.89 16.69 1.45
C LYS A 85 14.01 15.63 1.49
N GLU A 86 14.50 15.26 2.65
CA GLU A 86 15.51 14.22 2.83
C GLU A 86 15.03 12.84 2.34
N PHE A 87 13.71 12.61 2.35
CA PHE A 87 13.10 11.37 1.88
C PHE A 87 12.66 11.42 0.40
N PHE A 88 12.96 12.52 -0.31
CA PHE A 88 12.74 12.60 -1.75
C PHE A 88 13.86 11.86 -2.48
N ARG A 89 13.48 11.01 -3.42
CA ARG A 89 14.46 10.31 -4.26
C ARG A 89 14.92 11.24 -5.39
N PRO A 90 16.23 11.30 -5.71
CA PRO A 90 16.73 12.11 -6.81
C PRO A 90 16.09 11.77 -8.16
N THR A 91 15.74 10.50 -8.36
CA THR A 91 15.06 9.96 -9.55
C THR A 91 13.70 9.37 -9.13
N GLU A 92 12.74 10.24 -8.83
CA GLU A 92 11.39 9.79 -8.46
C GLU A 92 10.60 9.41 -9.71
N VAL A 93 10.08 8.19 -9.73
CA VAL A 93 9.05 7.81 -10.72
C VAL A 93 7.70 8.30 -10.19
N ASN A 94 7.14 9.31 -10.83
CA ASN A 94 5.91 9.96 -10.35
C ASN A 94 4.70 9.03 -10.39
N ALA A 95 4.59 8.20 -11.43
CA ALA A 95 3.50 7.24 -11.59
C ALA A 95 4.04 5.90 -12.11
N LEU A 96 3.59 4.82 -11.51
CA LEU A 96 3.91 3.45 -11.93
C LEU A 96 2.66 2.59 -11.78
N CYS A 97 2.06 2.22 -12.93
CA CYS A 97 0.90 1.34 -13.02
C CYS A 97 1.27 0.10 -13.81
N GLY A 98 0.88 -1.08 -13.31
CA GLY A 98 1.10 -2.32 -14.01
C GLY A 98 -0.04 -2.64 -14.99
N ASP A 99 0.31 -3.15 -16.17
CA ASP A 99 -0.66 -3.74 -17.10
C ASP A 99 -0.73 -5.26 -16.89
N ALA A 100 -1.78 -5.70 -16.23
CA ALA A 100 -2.02 -7.12 -15.93
C ALA A 100 -2.92 -7.82 -16.96
N THR A 101 -3.13 -7.24 -18.15
CA THR A 101 -4.04 -7.79 -19.18
C THR A 101 -3.72 -9.25 -19.50
N LYS A 102 -2.44 -9.62 -19.63
CA LYS A 102 -2.03 -11.00 -19.90
C LYS A 102 -2.42 -11.96 -18.77
N ALA A 103 -2.29 -11.55 -17.52
CA ALA A 103 -2.72 -12.33 -16.36
C ALA A 103 -4.26 -12.44 -16.29
N HIS A 104 -4.97 -11.37 -16.64
CA HIS A 104 -6.43 -11.39 -16.72
C HIS A 104 -6.93 -12.41 -17.75
N ASN A 105 -6.25 -12.54 -18.90
CA ASN A 105 -6.63 -13.46 -19.96
C ASN A 105 -6.52 -14.94 -19.55
N ILE A 106 -5.69 -15.26 -18.54
CA ILE A 106 -5.60 -16.61 -17.97
C ILE A 106 -6.47 -16.79 -16.71
N GLY A 107 -7.34 -15.82 -16.41
CA GLY A 107 -8.34 -15.91 -15.35
C GLY A 107 -7.95 -15.29 -14.01
N TRP A 108 -6.76 -14.69 -13.86
CA TRP A 108 -6.40 -13.99 -12.64
C TRP A 108 -6.98 -12.56 -12.61
N LYS A 109 -7.48 -12.16 -11.44
CA LYS A 109 -7.88 -10.78 -11.15
C LYS A 109 -7.62 -10.45 -9.67
N PRO A 110 -7.27 -9.20 -9.34
CA PRO A 110 -7.23 -8.77 -7.95
C PRO A 110 -8.65 -8.80 -7.36
N GLU A 111 -8.79 -9.29 -6.13
CA GLU A 111 -10.08 -9.38 -5.43
C GLU A 111 -10.14 -8.43 -4.25
N ILE A 112 -9.00 -8.15 -3.62
CA ILE A 112 -8.92 -7.29 -2.44
C ILE A 112 -8.73 -5.85 -2.89
N LYS A 113 -9.67 -4.99 -2.51
CA LYS A 113 -9.65 -3.57 -2.87
C LYS A 113 -8.60 -2.81 -2.06
N PHE A 114 -8.16 -1.67 -2.60
CA PHE A 114 -7.17 -0.80 -1.96
C PHE A 114 -7.52 -0.45 -0.51
N ASN A 115 -8.76 0.00 -0.25
CA ASN A 115 -9.18 0.40 1.10
C ASN A 115 -9.16 -0.77 2.09
N ASP A 116 -9.57 -1.97 1.65
CA ASP A 116 -9.58 -3.17 2.49
C ASP A 116 -8.15 -3.61 2.83
N MET A 117 -7.24 -3.55 1.84
CA MET A 117 -5.82 -3.81 2.06
C MET A 117 -5.21 -2.84 3.08
N VAL A 118 -5.49 -1.54 2.94
CA VAL A 118 -4.98 -0.51 3.87
C VAL A 118 -5.51 -0.74 5.27
N ALA A 119 -6.81 -1.03 5.42
CA ALA A 119 -7.43 -1.34 6.70
C ALA A 119 -6.79 -2.57 7.36
N GLU A 120 -6.65 -3.70 6.64
CA GLU A 120 -5.99 -4.91 7.15
C GLU A 120 -4.55 -4.63 7.63
N MET A 121 -3.80 -3.78 6.90
CA MET A 121 -2.44 -3.40 7.29
C MET A 121 -2.41 -2.59 8.59
N VAL A 122 -3.35 -1.67 8.77
CA VAL A 122 -3.46 -0.87 9.99
C VAL A 122 -3.88 -1.74 11.17
N ASP A 123 -4.90 -2.59 11.01
CA ASP A 123 -5.37 -3.51 12.04
C ASP A 123 -4.25 -4.44 12.53
N TYR A 124 -3.47 -5.00 11.59
CA TYR A 124 -2.32 -5.82 11.94
C TYR A 124 -1.26 -5.05 12.72
N ALA A 125 -0.93 -3.82 12.28
CA ALA A 125 0.03 -2.98 12.98
C ALA A 125 -0.45 -2.58 14.39
N MET A 126 -1.76 -2.31 14.55
CA MET A 126 -2.39 -2.06 15.85
C MET A 126 -2.31 -3.28 16.76
N TRP A 127 -2.56 -4.48 16.22
CA TRP A 127 -2.43 -5.72 16.98
C TRP A 127 -0.98 -5.98 17.42
N GLU A 128 0.01 -5.79 16.50
CA GLU A 128 1.45 -5.98 16.77
C GLU A 128 1.97 -4.98 17.83
N ALA A 129 1.48 -3.74 17.83
CA ALA A 129 1.94 -2.66 18.70
C ALA A 129 1.21 -2.61 20.05
N LYS A 130 0.19 -3.44 20.24
CA LYS A 130 -0.61 -3.45 21.47
C LYS A 130 0.28 -3.71 22.69
N PRO A 131 0.14 -2.89 23.78
CA PRO A 131 0.91 -3.05 25.02
C PRO A 131 0.66 -4.39 25.70
#